data_3a6944c7c3ba9fa2ddf514abb536faf4
#
_entry.id   3a6944c7c3ba9fa2ddf514abb536faf4
#
_cell.length_a   1.000
_cell.length_b   1.000
_cell.length_c   1.000
_cell.angle_alpha   90.00
_cell.angle_beta   90.00
_cell.angle_gamma   90.00
#
_symmetry.space_group_name_H-M   'P 1'
#
loop_
_entity.id
_entity.type
_entity.pdbx_description
1 polymer ?
#
loop_
_entity_poly.entity_id
_entity_poly.type
_entity_poly.pdbx_seq_one_letter_code
_entity_poly.pdbx_strand_id
1 'polypeptide(L)'
;MDQYIIKGGNPLVGEVEIGGAKNAALAILAAAIMTDDTVRLENLPDVNDINVLLEAIGEIGAKVERVDRHTAVINGSTIGDISVDYEYIKKIRASYYLLGALLGKYKKAEVPLPGGCNIGSRPIDLHLKGFRALGATVDIKYGAIMASAPDGLHGTHIFMDTVSVGATINIMMAASMAKGNTIIENAAKEPHVVDTANFLNSMGANIKGAGTDVIRIRGVETLHSTTYSIVPDMIEAGTYMFAAAATRGDILIKNVIPKHLEAITAKLEEIGCEVEEFDDAVRVISAKKLRRTHVKTLPYPGYPTDMLPQIAVTLALATGTSIVTESIFENRFKYADELTRMGACVKVEGNTAIIDGVDKLTGARVSAPDLRAGAALVIAGLAAEGITIVDDIVYIQRGYEDFEGKLKSLGAEIERVTSEKEIQKFKLRIG
;
A
#
# COMPACT_ATOMS: atom_id res chain seq x y z
N MET A 1 16.61 8.34 17.22
CA MET A 1 15.70 7.79 16.21
C MET A 1 14.38 7.49 16.88
N ASP A 2 13.30 7.73 16.21
CA ASP A 2 11.98 7.52 16.78
C ASP A 2 11.66 6.03 16.88
N GLN A 3 11.07 5.64 18.00
CA GLN A 3 10.71 4.26 18.34
C GLN A 3 9.30 4.23 18.87
N TYR A 4 8.61 3.10 18.77
CA TYR A 4 7.44 2.83 19.59
C TYR A 4 7.84 1.98 20.81
N ILE A 5 7.35 2.39 21.98
CA ILE A 5 7.35 1.55 23.18
C ILE A 5 5.93 1.11 23.47
N ILE A 6 5.75 -0.18 23.71
CA ILE A 6 4.44 -0.83 23.79
C ILE A 6 4.41 -1.70 25.03
N LYS A 7 3.38 -1.57 25.86
CA LYS A 7 3.00 -2.58 26.84
C LYS A 7 1.87 -3.41 26.28
N GLY A 8 2.15 -4.68 26.05
CA GLY A 8 1.18 -5.61 25.48
C GLY A 8 0.33 -6.31 26.54
N GLY A 9 -0.53 -7.22 26.05
CA GLY A 9 -1.37 -8.08 26.87
C GLY A 9 -2.81 -7.57 27.08
N ASN A 10 -3.14 -6.38 26.60
CA ASN A 10 -4.50 -5.84 26.68
C ASN A 10 -5.26 -6.07 25.35
N PRO A 11 -6.53 -6.54 25.42
CA PRO A 11 -7.38 -6.58 24.22
C PRO A 11 -7.60 -5.17 23.66
N LEU A 12 -7.58 -5.05 22.34
CA LEU A 12 -8.02 -3.82 21.68
C LEU A 12 -9.53 -3.84 21.48
N VAL A 13 -10.22 -2.80 21.94
CA VAL A 13 -11.67 -2.69 21.89
C VAL A 13 -12.07 -1.29 21.50
N GLY A 14 -13.04 -1.15 20.60
CA GLY A 14 -13.58 0.15 20.21
C GLY A 14 -13.81 0.27 18.72
N GLU A 15 -13.75 1.49 18.24
CA GLU A 15 -13.97 1.85 16.85
C GLU A 15 -12.73 2.54 16.26
N VAL A 16 -12.45 2.25 15.00
CA VAL A 16 -11.39 2.92 14.23
C VAL A 16 -11.93 3.31 12.87
N GLU A 17 -11.61 4.52 12.43
CA GLU A 17 -11.95 5.01 11.10
C GLU A 17 -10.77 4.90 10.15
N ILE A 18 -11.03 4.34 8.97
CA ILE A 18 -10.01 4.09 7.95
C ILE A 18 -9.90 5.29 7.03
N GLY A 19 -8.68 5.69 6.73
CA GLY A 19 -8.36 6.77 5.80
C GLY A 19 -8.33 6.32 4.35
N GLY A 20 -8.00 7.25 3.46
CA GLY A 20 -7.84 6.98 2.04
C GLY A 20 -6.70 6.02 1.74
N ALA A 21 -6.88 5.22 0.69
CA ALA A 21 -5.91 4.22 0.27
C ALA A 21 -4.62 4.87 -0.25
N LYS A 22 -3.51 4.65 0.44
CA LYS A 22 -2.20 5.17 0.03
C LYS A 22 -1.85 4.76 -1.40
N ASN A 23 -2.03 3.49 -1.73
CA ASN A 23 -1.65 2.98 -3.06
C ASN A 23 -2.52 3.55 -4.19
N ALA A 24 -3.79 3.83 -3.93
CA ALA A 24 -4.65 4.54 -4.87
C ALA A 24 -4.25 6.02 -4.98
N ALA A 25 -4.02 6.69 -3.86
CA ALA A 25 -3.61 8.09 -3.82
C ALA A 25 -2.32 8.34 -4.60
N LEU A 26 -1.32 7.48 -4.49
CA LEU A 26 -0.06 7.60 -5.25
C LEU A 26 -0.30 7.60 -6.77
N ALA A 27 -1.12 6.71 -7.28
CA ALA A 27 -1.45 6.63 -8.70
C ALA A 27 -2.31 7.82 -9.16
N ILE A 28 -3.31 8.19 -8.36
CA ILE A 28 -4.24 9.28 -8.67
C ILE A 28 -3.55 10.64 -8.64
N LEU A 29 -2.62 10.86 -7.70
CA LEU A 29 -1.78 12.07 -7.68
C LEU A 29 -0.94 12.21 -8.95
N ALA A 30 -0.33 11.12 -9.42
CA ALA A 30 0.39 11.12 -10.68
C ALA A 30 -0.54 11.41 -11.87
N ALA A 31 -1.73 10.79 -11.90
CA ALA A 31 -2.72 11.01 -12.95
C ALA A 31 -3.31 12.43 -12.94
N ALA A 32 -3.36 13.10 -11.80
CA ALA A 32 -3.90 14.46 -11.66
C ALA A 32 -3.16 15.52 -12.49
N ILE A 33 -1.88 15.28 -12.83
CA ILE A 33 -1.11 16.21 -13.66
C ILE A 33 -1.40 16.09 -15.15
N MET A 34 -2.22 15.09 -15.57
CA MET A 34 -2.49 14.83 -16.98
C MET A 34 -3.48 15.83 -17.62
N THR A 35 -4.10 16.68 -16.82
CA THR A 35 -4.94 17.80 -17.29
C THR A 35 -4.26 19.13 -17.00
N ASP A 36 -4.60 20.18 -17.81
CA ASP A 36 -4.23 21.56 -17.53
C ASP A 36 -5.23 22.25 -16.59
N ASP A 37 -6.37 21.63 -16.36
CA ASP A 37 -7.36 22.12 -15.42
C ASP A 37 -7.00 21.79 -13.98
N THR A 38 -7.69 22.43 -13.04
CA THR A 38 -7.50 22.22 -11.61
C THR A 38 -8.25 20.97 -11.14
N VAL A 39 -7.55 20.10 -10.44
CA VAL A 39 -8.07 18.86 -9.85
C VAL A 39 -8.08 18.98 -8.33
N ARG A 40 -9.22 18.66 -7.71
CA ARG A 40 -9.37 18.58 -6.26
C ARG A 40 -9.44 17.11 -5.84
N LEU A 41 -8.54 16.71 -4.96
CA LEU A 41 -8.47 15.35 -4.40
C LEU A 41 -8.80 15.38 -2.91
N GLU A 42 -9.75 14.56 -2.51
CA GLU A 42 -10.23 14.43 -1.15
C GLU A 42 -9.94 13.03 -0.59
N ASN A 43 -10.00 12.88 0.73
CA ASN A 43 -9.66 11.64 1.43
C ASN A 43 -8.21 11.16 1.14
N LEU A 44 -7.27 12.08 0.93
CA LEU A 44 -5.86 11.77 0.84
C LEU A 44 -5.34 11.38 2.23
N PRO A 45 -4.62 10.27 2.38
CA PRO A 45 -4.00 9.96 3.66
C PRO A 45 -2.82 10.90 3.93
N ASP A 46 -2.68 11.37 5.16
CA ASP A 46 -1.54 12.19 5.59
C ASP A 46 -0.39 11.27 6.03
N VAL A 47 0.31 10.74 5.06
CA VAL A 47 1.45 9.83 5.25
C VAL A 47 2.67 10.30 4.45
N ASN A 48 3.85 9.89 4.87
CA ASN A 48 5.10 10.37 4.27
C ASN A 48 5.19 10.14 2.76
N ASP A 49 4.75 8.99 2.24
CA ASP A 49 4.82 8.69 0.81
C ASP A 49 3.97 9.68 -0.02
N ILE A 50 2.80 10.08 0.48
CA ILE A 50 1.93 11.05 -0.19
C ILE A 50 2.54 12.44 -0.17
N ASN A 51 3.10 12.87 0.96
CA ASN A 51 3.72 14.18 1.09
C ASN A 51 4.94 14.31 0.15
N VAL A 52 5.78 13.28 0.07
CA VAL A 52 6.92 13.25 -0.87
C VAL A 52 6.48 13.32 -2.33
N LEU A 53 5.38 12.65 -2.71
CA LEU A 53 4.89 12.71 -4.09
C LEU A 53 4.30 14.10 -4.43
N LEU A 54 3.60 14.74 -3.49
CA LEU A 54 3.12 16.12 -3.67
C LEU A 54 4.29 17.10 -3.88
N GLU A 55 5.38 16.94 -3.11
CA GLU A 55 6.61 17.71 -3.32
C GLU A 55 7.19 17.46 -4.73
N ALA A 56 7.33 16.21 -5.15
CA ALA A 56 7.84 15.85 -6.48
C ALA A 56 7.01 16.46 -7.62
N ILE A 57 5.70 16.46 -7.49
CA ILE A 57 4.77 17.07 -8.45
C ILE A 57 4.96 18.60 -8.49
N GLY A 58 5.17 19.22 -7.34
CA GLY A 58 5.48 20.66 -7.26
C GLY A 58 6.81 21.02 -7.92
N GLU A 59 7.86 20.22 -7.72
CA GLU A 59 9.20 20.44 -8.27
C GLU A 59 9.24 20.37 -9.81
N ILE A 60 8.45 19.50 -10.43
CA ILE A 60 8.35 19.47 -11.90
C ILE A 60 7.52 20.63 -12.47
N GLY A 61 6.95 21.49 -11.62
CA GLY A 61 6.31 22.74 -11.99
C GLY A 61 4.78 22.77 -11.88
N ALA A 62 4.13 21.74 -11.33
CA ALA A 62 2.70 21.82 -11.04
C ALA A 62 2.44 22.76 -9.85
N LYS A 63 1.28 23.42 -9.85
CA LYS A 63 0.79 24.14 -8.67
C LYS A 63 0.11 23.14 -7.76
N VAL A 64 0.60 23.04 -6.52
CA VAL A 64 0.09 22.15 -5.49
C VAL A 64 -0.30 22.96 -4.27
N GLU A 65 -1.55 22.86 -3.84
CA GLU A 65 -2.08 23.50 -2.63
C GLU A 65 -2.66 22.43 -1.71
N ARG A 66 -2.17 22.36 -0.48
CA ARG A 66 -2.73 21.56 0.59
C ARG A 66 -3.84 22.38 1.26
N VAL A 67 -5.10 22.08 0.97
CA VAL A 67 -6.27 22.80 1.52
C VAL A 67 -6.47 22.48 3.00
N ASP A 68 -6.36 21.20 3.32
CA ASP A 68 -6.39 20.66 4.67
C ASP A 68 -5.58 19.35 4.73
N ARG A 69 -5.65 18.67 5.86
CA ARG A 69 -4.87 17.45 6.11
C ARG A 69 -5.13 16.35 5.07
N HIS A 70 -6.35 16.28 4.54
CA HIS A 70 -6.81 15.19 3.66
C HIS A 70 -7.26 15.67 2.27
N THR A 71 -7.02 16.94 1.95
CA THR A 71 -7.44 17.54 0.68
C THR A 71 -6.30 18.30 0.03
N ALA A 72 -6.06 18.04 -1.24
CA ALA A 72 -5.11 18.78 -2.06
C ALA A 72 -5.74 19.21 -3.38
N VAL A 73 -5.29 20.36 -3.88
CA VAL A 73 -5.64 20.90 -5.18
C VAL A 73 -4.39 20.94 -6.05
N ILE A 74 -4.48 20.36 -7.25
CA ILE A 74 -3.36 20.23 -8.18
C ILE A 74 -3.74 20.82 -9.51
N ASN A 75 -2.83 21.62 -10.07
CA ASN A 75 -2.95 22.16 -11.43
C ASN A 75 -1.66 21.91 -12.20
N GLY A 76 -1.73 21.07 -13.24
CA GLY A 76 -0.59 20.66 -14.05
C GLY A 76 -0.28 21.57 -15.24
N SER A 77 -0.96 22.71 -15.40
CA SER A 77 -0.80 23.61 -16.57
C SER A 77 0.59 24.27 -16.64
N THR A 78 1.29 24.36 -15.53
CA THR A 78 2.60 25.03 -15.41
C THR A 78 3.78 24.08 -15.32
N ILE A 79 3.57 22.79 -15.56
CA ILE A 79 4.66 21.81 -15.62
C ILE A 79 5.58 22.16 -16.79
N GLY A 80 6.84 22.47 -16.48
CA GLY A 80 7.87 22.82 -17.46
C GLY A 80 8.97 21.77 -17.58
N ASP A 81 9.13 20.95 -16.57
CA ASP A 81 10.13 19.90 -16.53
C ASP A 81 9.44 18.53 -16.62
N ILE A 82 9.97 17.69 -17.51
CA ILE A 82 9.51 16.29 -17.70
C ILE A 82 10.47 15.28 -17.06
N SER A 83 11.48 15.78 -16.33
CA SER A 83 12.47 15.00 -15.60
C SER A 83 12.14 15.02 -14.11
N VAL A 84 12.06 13.87 -13.51
CA VAL A 84 11.81 13.71 -12.07
C VAL A 84 13.14 13.56 -11.34
N ASP A 85 13.34 14.29 -10.25
CA ASP A 85 14.56 14.22 -9.46
C ASP A 85 14.72 12.85 -8.79
N TYR A 86 15.95 12.32 -8.82
CA TYR A 86 16.32 11.04 -8.22
C TYR A 86 16.00 10.96 -6.71
N GLU A 87 16.09 12.06 -5.99
CA GLU A 87 15.84 12.08 -4.53
C GLU A 87 14.41 11.67 -4.18
N TYR A 88 13.42 11.97 -5.04
CA TYR A 88 12.03 11.52 -4.84
C TYR A 88 11.86 10.04 -5.17
N ILE A 89 12.46 9.57 -6.27
CA ILE A 89 12.43 8.14 -6.65
C ILE A 89 13.09 7.26 -5.59
N LYS A 90 14.16 7.75 -4.97
CA LYS A 90 14.85 7.08 -3.88
C LYS A 90 13.99 6.96 -2.62
N LYS A 91 13.23 8.01 -2.29
CA LYS A 91 12.36 8.04 -1.10
C LYS A 91 11.10 7.18 -1.30
N ILE A 92 10.44 7.33 -2.46
CA ILE A 92 9.22 6.58 -2.78
C ILE A 92 9.29 6.00 -4.19
N ARG A 93 9.29 4.69 -4.27
CA ARG A 93 9.35 4.00 -5.56
C ARG A 93 8.15 4.31 -6.47
N ALA A 94 6.97 4.55 -5.89
CA ALA A 94 5.76 4.83 -6.65
C ALA A 94 5.80 6.16 -7.42
N SER A 95 6.79 7.04 -7.19
CA SER A 95 6.98 8.25 -8.00
C SER A 95 7.23 7.94 -9.48
N TYR A 96 7.63 6.72 -9.86
CA TYR A 96 7.70 6.35 -11.27
C TYR A 96 6.34 6.19 -11.98
N TYR A 97 5.21 6.29 -11.27
CA TYR A 97 3.89 6.52 -11.92
C TYR A 97 3.86 7.81 -12.72
N LEU A 98 4.70 8.78 -12.39
CA LEU A 98 4.87 9.99 -13.19
C LEU A 98 5.36 9.68 -14.60
N LEU A 99 6.03 8.54 -14.82
CA LEU A 99 6.46 8.11 -16.15
C LEU A 99 5.27 7.95 -17.11
N GLY A 100 4.23 7.21 -16.73
CA GLY A 100 3.03 7.03 -17.54
C GLY A 100 2.22 8.31 -17.71
N ALA A 101 2.10 9.11 -16.66
CA ALA A 101 1.38 10.38 -16.68
C ALA A 101 2.05 11.41 -17.61
N LEU A 102 3.36 11.60 -17.47
CA LEU A 102 4.15 12.53 -18.29
C LEU A 102 4.19 12.06 -19.76
N LEU A 103 4.43 10.78 -20.00
CA LEU A 103 4.43 10.22 -21.36
C LEU A 103 3.07 10.37 -22.02
N GLY A 104 1.98 10.13 -21.31
CA GLY A 104 0.62 10.30 -21.81
C GLY A 104 0.33 11.74 -22.22
N LYS A 105 0.67 12.71 -21.38
CA LYS A 105 0.39 14.14 -21.61
C LYS A 105 1.39 14.78 -22.55
N TYR A 106 2.70 14.66 -22.27
CA TYR A 106 3.76 15.41 -22.96
C TYR A 106 4.45 14.62 -24.06
N LYS A 107 4.14 13.33 -24.22
CA LYS A 107 4.79 12.42 -25.18
C LYS A 107 6.29 12.26 -24.92
N LYS A 108 6.73 12.66 -23.75
CA LYS A 108 8.11 12.56 -23.30
C LYS A 108 8.16 12.51 -21.77
N ALA A 109 9.04 11.69 -21.23
CA ALA A 109 9.29 11.60 -19.79
C ALA A 109 10.71 11.11 -19.52
N GLU A 110 11.31 11.59 -18.43
CA GLU A 110 12.56 11.12 -17.89
C GLU A 110 12.38 10.85 -16.40
N VAL A 111 12.55 9.59 -16.00
CA VAL A 111 12.36 9.16 -14.61
C VAL A 111 13.52 8.27 -14.20
N PRO A 112 14.25 8.59 -13.14
CA PRO A 112 15.33 7.74 -12.65
C PRO A 112 14.85 6.32 -12.36
N LEU A 113 15.74 5.34 -12.59
CA LEU A 113 15.47 3.95 -12.22
C LEU A 113 15.29 3.86 -10.70
N PRO A 114 14.22 3.22 -10.24
CA PRO A 114 14.04 3.01 -8.82
C PRO A 114 15.14 2.07 -8.30
N GLY A 115 15.74 2.42 -7.16
CA GLY A 115 16.69 1.57 -6.44
C GLY A 115 16.08 0.24 -5.99
N GLY A 116 16.90 -0.64 -5.42
CA GLY A 116 16.47 -1.91 -4.85
C GLY A 116 15.35 -1.75 -3.82
N CYS A 117 14.51 -2.77 -3.68
CA CYS A 117 13.43 -2.80 -2.70
C CYS A 117 13.76 -3.80 -1.59
N ASN A 118 13.43 -3.45 -0.35
CA ASN A 118 13.68 -4.32 0.81
C ASN A 118 12.89 -5.64 0.78
N ILE A 119 11.79 -5.68 0.04
CA ILE A 119 10.88 -6.85 -0.03
C ILE A 119 11.07 -7.71 -1.28
N GLY A 120 11.94 -7.33 -2.21
CA GLY A 120 12.24 -8.11 -3.41
C GLY A 120 12.42 -7.29 -4.68
N SER A 121 12.72 -7.98 -5.76
CA SER A 121 12.84 -7.40 -7.10
C SER A 121 11.50 -6.87 -7.59
N ARG A 122 11.53 -5.68 -8.20
CA ARG A 122 10.36 -5.10 -8.87
C ARG A 122 10.78 -4.62 -10.25
N PRO A 123 10.91 -5.54 -11.21
CA PRO A 123 11.33 -5.21 -12.56
C PRO A 123 10.33 -4.25 -13.22
N ILE A 124 10.82 -3.40 -14.10
CA ILE A 124 10.03 -2.43 -14.86
C ILE A 124 9.83 -2.84 -16.32
N ASP A 125 10.26 -4.04 -16.67
CA ASP A 125 10.22 -4.58 -18.04
C ASP A 125 8.82 -4.55 -18.65
N LEU A 126 7.78 -4.87 -17.87
CA LEU A 126 6.39 -4.82 -18.31
C LEU A 126 5.90 -3.39 -18.57
N HIS A 127 6.36 -2.40 -17.79
CA HIS A 127 6.09 -0.98 -18.06
C HIS A 127 6.70 -0.58 -19.40
N LEU A 128 7.97 -0.91 -19.63
CA LEU A 128 8.67 -0.58 -20.86
C LEU A 128 8.08 -1.29 -22.07
N LYS A 129 7.69 -2.57 -21.91
CA LYS A 129 6.96 -3.35 -22.93
C LYS A 129 5.68 -2.62 -23.37
N GLY A 130 4.87 -2.19 -22.40
CA GLY A 130 3.62 -1.49 -22.68
C GLY A 130 3.84 -0.15 -23.38
N PHE A 131 4.79 0.65 -22.94
CA PHE A 131 5.09 1.94 -23.58
C PHE A 131 5.64 1.78 -25.00
N ARG A 132 6.49 0.78 -25.25
CA ARG A 132 6.98 0.46 -26.59
C ARG A 132 5.82 -0.01 -27.50
N ALA A 133 4.93 -0.82 -26.97
CA ALA A 133 3.73 -1.26 -27.71
C ALA A 133 2.83 -0.08 -28.10
N LEU A 134 2.72 0.95 -27.25
CA LEU A 134 2.01 2.19 -27.56
C LEU A 134 2.76 3.10 -28.56
N GLY A 135 3.95 2.71 -29.03
CA GLY A 135 4.72 3.45 -30.02
C GLY A 135 5.80 4.37 -29.45
N ALA A 136 6.06 4.33 -28.15
CA ALA A 136 7.15 5.09 -27.55
C ALA A 136 8.52 4.43 -27.79
N THR A 137 9.54 5.24 -28.00
CA THR A 137 10.93 4.83 -27.86
C THR A 137 11.30 4.91 -26.40
N VAL A 138 11.80 3.83 -25.81
CA VAL A 138 12.16 3.77 -24.40
C VAL A 138 13.58 3.22 -24.25
N ASP A 139 14.45 4.04 -23.71
CA ASP A 139 15.84 3.75 -23.42
C ASP A 139 16.15 3.87 -21.94
N ILE A 140 17.12 3.11 -21.47
CA ILE A 140 17.71 3.30 -20.15
C ILE A 140 19.11 3.86 -20.34
N LYS A 141 19.31 5.12 -19.94
CA LYS A 141 20.59 5.83 -20.05
C LYS A 141 20.84 6.63 -18.77
N TYR A 142 22.08 6.67 -18.36
CA TYR A 142 22.53 7.45 -17.18
C TYR A 142 21.73 7.14 -15.89
N GLY A 143 21.26 5.90 -15.75
CA GLY A 143 20.47 5.50 -14.60
C GLY A 143 19.00 5.97 -14.62
N ALA A 144 18.51 6.48 -15.76
CA ALA A 144 17.14 6.93 -15.93
C ALA A 144 16.43 6.22 -17.10
N ILE A 145 15.11 6.11 -16.98
CA ILE A 145 14.23 5.69 -18.06
C ILE A 145 13.89 6.96 -18.86
N MET A 146 14.21 6.93 -20.14
CA MET A 146 13.93 8.00 -21.09
C MET A 146 12.90 7.48 -22.10
N ALA A 147 11.69 8.00 -22.03
CA ALA A 147 10.59 7.64 -22.92
C ALA A 147 10.21 8.81 -23.81
N SER A 148 9.98 8.56 -25.10
CA SER A 148 9.61 9.59 -26.08
C SER A 148 8.71 9.01 -27.16
N ALA A 149 7.67 9.73 -27.54
CA ALA A 149 6.74 9.40 -28.60
C ALA A 149 6.43 10.67 -29.44
N PRO A 150 7.39 11.15 -30.26
CA PRO A 150 7.25 12.41 -31.00
C PRO A 150 6.06 12.39 -31.98
N ASP A 151 5.73 11.21 -32.52
CA ASP A 151 4.57 11.02 -33.41
C ASP A 151 3.27 10.72 -32.64
N GLY A 152 3.29 10.83 -31.32
CA GLY A 152 2.21 10.48 -30.42
C GLY A 152 2.18 9.01 -30.04
N LEU A 153 1.34 8.70 -29.06
CA LEU A 153 1.05 7.32 -28.65
C LEU A 153 -0.12 6.78 -29.44
N HIS A 154 -0.07 5.50 -29.78
CA HIS A 154 -1.10 4.81 -30.57
C HIS A 154 -1.61 3.58 -29.82
N GLY A 155 -2.94 3.46 -29.77
CA GLY A 155 -3.60 2.31 -29.15
C GLY A 155 -3.21 0.99 -29.80
N THR A 156 -3.11 -0.05 -29.00
CA THR A 156 -2.69 -1.38 -29.41
C THR A 156 -3.18 -2.44 -28.43
N HIS A 157 -2.95 -3.69 -28.76
CA HIS A 157 -3.21 -4.82 -27.87
C HIS A 157 -1.94 -5.18 -27.10
N ILE A 158 -2.05 -5.20 -25.77
CA ILE A 158 -0.94 -5.46 -24.84
C ILE A 158 -1.31 -6.64 -23.96
N PHE A 159 -0.57 -7.74 -24.09
CA PHE A 159 -0.66 -8.88 -23.19
C PHE A 159 0.40 -8.78 -22.10
N MET A 160 -0.01 -8.84 -20.85
CA MET A 160 0.89 -8.82 -19.69
C MET A 160 1.33 -10.24 -19.37
N ASP A 161 2.63 -10.53 -19.46
CA ASP A 161 3.18 -11.88 -19.21
C ASP A 161 2.92 -12.34 -17.77
N THR A 162 2.90 -11.39 -16.85
CA THR A 162 2.49 -11.57 -15.46
C THR A 162 1.61 -10.41 -15.02
N VAL A 163 0.75 -10.64 -14.03
CA VAL A 163 -0.06 -9.57 -13.45
C VAL A 163 0.85 -8.58 -12.73
N SER A 164 0.79 -7.33 -13.11
CA SER A 164 1.57 -6.23 -12.50
C SER A 164 0.67 -5.02 -12.28
N VAL A 165 0.49 -4.65 -11.02
CA VAL A 165 -0.28 -3.45 -10.63
C VAL A 165 0.36 -2.20 -11.22
N GLY A 166 1.67 -2.03 -10.99
CA GLY A 166 2.38 -0.84 -11.44
C GLY A 166 2.35 -0.67 -12.96
N ALA A 167 2.61 -1.74 -13.71
CA ALA A 167 2.58 -1.70 -15.17
C ALA A 167 1.15 -1.45 -15.70
N THR A 168 0.12 -2.09 -15.12
CA THR A 168 -1.28 -1.86 -15.50
C THR A 168 -1.65 -0.38 -15.35
N ILE A 169 -1.33 0.23 -14.21
CA ILE A 169 -1.64 1.65 -13.94
C ILE A 169 -0.88 2.58 -14.87
N ASN A 170 0.43 2.38 -15.03
CA ASN A 170 1.25 3.22 -15.90
C ASN A 170 0.82 3.15 -17.37
N ILE A 171 0.58 1.95 -17.88
CA ILE A 171 0.10 1.75 -19.26
C ILE A 171 -1.30 2.36 -19.43
N MET A 172 -2.18 2.19 -18.45
CA MET A 172 -3.54 2.76 -18.47
C MET A 172 -3.51 4.28 -18.53
N MET A 173 -2.64 4.94 -17.76
CA MET A 173 -2.47 6.40 -17.82
C MET A 173 -1.99 6.84 -19.21
N ALA A 174 -0.92 6.25 -19.74
CA ALA A 174 -0.39 6.60 -21.04
C ALA A 174 -1.41 6.34 -22.17
N ALA A 175 -2.09 5.20 -22.13
CA ALA A 175 -3.10 4.80 -23.12
C ALA A 175 -4.34 5.69 -23.10
N SER A 176 -4.66 6.32 -21.97
CA SER A 176 -5.81 7.24 -21.86
C SER A 176 -5.73 8.43 -22.82
N MET A 177 -4.52 8.81 -23.24
CA MET A 177 -4.27 9.89 -24.20
C MET A 177 -3.57 9.39 -25.48
N ALA A 178 -3.59 8.09 -25.74
CA ALA A 178 -3.10 7.50 -26.99
C ALA A 178 -4.18 7.58 -28.07
N LYS A 179 -3.77 7.73 -29.34
CA LYS A 179 -4.70 7.76 -30.47
C LYS A 179 -5.23 6.35 -30.74
N GLY A 180 -6.55 6.18 -30.74
CA GLY A 180 -7.21 4.92 -31.04
C GLY A 180 -7.56 4.10 -29.77
N ASN A 181 -7.62 2.79 -29.90
CA ASN A 181 -8.05 1.87 -28.85
C ASN A 181 -6.90 1.03 -28.35
N THR A 182 -6.81 0.88 -27.01
CA THR A 182 -5.86 -0.01 -26.33
C THR A 182 -6.62 -1.10 -25.60
N ILE A 183 -6.11 -2.32 -25.67
CA ILE A 183 -6.59 -3.46 -24.87
C ILE A 183 -5.42 -3.96 -24.03
N ILE A 184 -5.61 -4.01 -22.72
CA ILE A 184 -4.64 -4.61 -21.79
C ILE A 184 -5.23 -5.92 -21.31
N GLU A 185 -4.59 -7.04 -21.63
CA GLU A 185 -4.97 -8.38 -21.17
C GLU A 185 -4.05 -8.84 -20.04
N ASN A 186 -4.60 -9.69 -19.17
CA ASN A 186 -3.97 -10.14 -17.93
C ASN A 186 -3.64 -8.94 -17.02
N ALA A 187 -4.53 -7.95 -16.99
CA ALA A 187 -4.41 -6.75 -16.17
C ALA A 187 -4.56 -7.06 -14.67
N ALA A 188 -3.95 -6.23 -13.85
CA ALA A 188 -4.19 -6.25 -12.40
C ALA A 188 -5.62 -5.78 -12.09
N LYS A 189 -6.22 -6.35 -11.03
CA LYS A 189 -7.63 -6.15 -10.64
C LYS A 189 -7.80 -5.46 -9.29
N GLU A 190 -6.70 -5.10 -8.64
CA GLU A 190 -6.68 -4.51 -7.31
C GLU A 190 -7.58 -3.27 -7.22
N PRO A 191 -8.23 -3.03 -6.07
CA PRO A 191 -9.12 -1.87 -5.88
C PRO A 191 -8.50 -0.53 -6.27
N HIS A 192 -7.20 -0.34 -6.06
CA HIS A 192 -6.53 0.91 -6.44
C HIS A 192 -6.27 1.03 -7.95
N VAL A 193 -6.26 -0.07 -8.71
CA VAL A 193 -6.30 -0.02 -10.17
C VAL A 193 -7.66 0.48 -10.65
N VAL A 194 -8.73 -0.05 -10.07
CA VAL A 194 -10.11 0.37 -10.36
C VAL A 194 -10.33 1.84 -9.99
N ASP A 195 -9.84 2.26 -8.83
CA ASP A 195 -9.97 3.64 -8.36
C ASP A 195 -9.24 4.63 -9.28
N THR A 196 -8.04 4.27 -9.75
CA THR A 196 -7.30 5.06 -10.73
C THR A 196 -8.06 5.18 -12.06
N ALA A 197 -8.66 4.09 -12.54
CA ALA A 197 -9.49 4.11 -13.75
C ALA A 197 -10.74 4.99 -13.58
N ASN A 198 -11.41 4.91 -12.43
CA ASN A 198 -12.56 5.74 -12.09
C ASN A 198 -12.18 7.22 -12.02
N PHE A 199 -11.03 7.53 -11.43
CA PHE A 199 -10.50 8.89 -11.40
C PHE A 199 -10.23 9.43 -12.81
N LEU A 200 -9.52 8.67 -13.65
CA LEU A 200 -9.26 9.06 -15.04
C LEU A 200 -10.57 9.25 -15.82
N ASN A 201 -11.55 8.37 -15.65
CA ASN A 201 -12.86 8.51 -16.26
C ASN A 201 -13.60 9.77 -15.77
N SER A 202 -13.45 10.14 -14.50
CA SER A 202 -14.02 11.39 -13.98
C SER A 202 -13.40 12.64 -14.61
N MET A 203 -12.18 12.53 -15.13
CA MET A 203 -11.53 13.59 -15.93
C MET A 203 -11.85 13.52 -17.43
N GLY A 204 -12.70 12.60 -17.86
CA GLY A 204 -13.10 12.46 -19.26
C GLY A 204 -12.39 11.37 -20.05
N ALA A 205 -11.59 10.51 -19.42
CA ALA A 205 -11.05 9.32 -20.06
C ALA A 205 -12.15 8.30 -20.38
N ASN A 206 -11.87 7.37 -21.27
CA ASN A 206 -12.80 6.30 -21.65
C ASN A 206 -12.15 4.94 -21.39
N ILE A 207 -12.27 4.47 -20.15
CA ILE A 207 -11.69 3.21 -19.66
C ILE A 207 -12.82 2.30 -19.22
N LYS A 208 -12.84 1.07 -19.73
CA LYS A 208 -13.81 0.03 -19.40
C LYS A 208 -13.10 -1.25 -18.98
N GLY A 209 -13.74 -2.04 -18.12
CA GLY A 209 -13.22 -3.34 -17.70
C GLY A 209 -12.19 -3.30 -16.57
N ALA A 210 -11.91 -2.16 -15.95
CA ALA A 210 -11.09 -2.10 -14.74
C ALA A 210 -11.71 -2.97 -13.63
N GLY A 211 -10.90 -3.76 -12.95
CA GLY A 211 -11.36 -4.78 -12.00
C GLY A 211 -11.58 -6.16 -12.64
N THR A 212 -11.42 -6.27 -13.95
CA THR A 212 -11.36 -7.53 -14.69
C THR A 212 -9.95 -7.72 -15.26
N ASP A 213 -9.69 -8.89 -15.84
CA ASP A 213 -8.41 -9.19 -16.48
C ASP A 213 -8.22 -8.51 -17.85
N VAL A 214 -9.25 -7.86 -18.39
CA VAL A 214 -9.19 -7.13 -19.67
C VAL A 214 -9.66 -5.71 -19.49
N ILE A 215 -8.75 -4.76 -19.70
CA ILE A 215 -9.05 -3.32 -19.69
C ILE A 215 -9.04 -2.81 -21.11
N ARG A 216 -10.10 -2.08 -21.50
CA ARG A 216 -10.27 -1.46 -22.81
C ARG A 216 -10.27 0.05 -22.65
N ILE A 217 -9.42 0.72 -23.42
CA ILE A 217 -9.23 2.16 -23.33
C ILE A 217 -9.38 2.75 -24.73
N ARG A 218 -10.28 3.71 -24.87
CA ARG A 218 -10.32 4.58 -26.02
C ARG A 218 -9.66 5.89 -25.66
N GLY A 219 -8.56 6.21 -26.32
CA GLY A 219 -7.80 7.42 -26.02
C GLY A 219 -8.60 8.69 -26.31
N VAL A 220 -8.33 9.74 -25.55
CA VAL A 220 -8.91 11.08 -25.69
C VAL A 220 -7.81 12.10 -25.91
N GLU A 221 -8.15 13.23 -26.53
CA GLU A 221 -7.17 14.31 -26.80
C GLU A 221 -6.85 15.11 -25.54
N THR A 222 -7.85 15.35 -24.69
CA THR A 222 -7.73 16.15 -23.47
C THR A 222 -8.50 15.53 -22.32
N LEU A 223 -8.00 15.79 -21.12
CA LEU A 223 -8.68 15.51 -19.86
C LEU A 223 -9.07 16.84 -19.22
N HIS A 224 -10.07 16.82 -18.35
CA HIS A 224 -10.61 18.03 -17.71
C HIS A 224 -10.58 17.95 -16.18
N SER A 225 -11.00 19.03 -15.51
CA SER A 225 -11.11 19.13 -14.07
C SER A 225 -12.06 18.10 -13.46
N THR A 226 -11.77 17.72 -12.23
CA THR A 226 -12.66 16.90 -11.40
C THR A 226 -12.42 17.16 -9.92
N THR A 227 -13.42 16.83 -9.11
CA THR A 227 -13.28 16.62 -7.66
C THR A 227 -13.47 15.15 -7.40
N TYR A 228 -12.51 14.52 -6.74
CA TYR A 228 -12.49 13.06 -6.56
C TYR A 228 -12.09 12.68 -5.15
N SER A 229 -12.77 11.73 -4.55
CA SER A 229 -12.48 11.17 -3.24
C SER A 229 -11.82 9.80 -3.38
N ILE A 230 -10.66 9.63 -2.74
CA ILE A 230 -9.90 8.37 -2.74
C ILE A 230 -10.68 7.30 -1.98
N VAL A 231 -10.67 6.06 -2.48
CA VAL A 231 -11.30 4.92 -1.77
C VAL A 231 -10.61 4.63 -0.43
N PRO A 232 -11.32 4.05 0.55
CA PRO A 232 -10.72 3.63 1.81
C PRO A 232 -9.60 2.60 1.63
N ASP A 233 -8.60 2.64 2.50
CA ASP A 233 -7.44 1.74 2.46
C ASP A 233 -7.78 0.36 3.02
N MET A 234 -7.87 -0.63 2.13
CA MET A 234 -8.13 -2.03 2.50
C MET A 234 -7.00 -2.64 3.35
N ILE A 235 -5.77 -2.17 3.19
CA ILE A 235 -4.61 -2.71 3.93
C ILE A 235 -4.56 -2.12 5.33
N GLU A 236 -4.84 -0.83 5.50
CA GLU A 236 -5.02 -0.23 6.83
C GLU A 236 -6.16 -0.95 7.56
N ALA A 237 -7.31 -1.12 6.92
CA ALA A 237 -8.45 -1.84 7.48
C ALA A 237 -8.07 -3.27 7.92
N GLY A 238 -7.46 -4.03 7.04
CA GLY A 238 -7.01 -5.40 7.34
C GLY A 238 -6.00 -5.46 8.48
N THR A 239 -5.14 -4.46 8.62
CA THR A 239 -4.19 -4.36 9.72
C THR A 239 -4.90 -4.25 11.07
N TYR A 240 -5.94 -3.43 11.20
CA TYR A 240 -6.76 -3.36 12.43
C TYR A 240 -7.62 -4.60 12.63
N MET A 241 -8.08 -5.26 11.56
CA MET A 241 -8.79 -6.53 11.66
C MET A 241 -7.89 -7.61 12.31
N PHE A 242 -6.63 -7.71 11.89
CA PHE A 242 -5.66 -8.62 12.52
C PHE A 242 -5.19 -8.14 13.90
N ALA A 243 -5.17 -6.85 14.16
CA ALA A 243 -4.92 -6.32 15.51
C ALA A 243 -6.00 -6.80 16.49
N ALA A 244 -7.27 -6.81 16.10
CA ALA A 244 -8.34 -7.39 16.89
C ALA A 244 -8.11 -8.89 17.15
N ALA A 245 -7.81 -9.66 16.09
CA ALA A 245 -7.59 -11.08 16.19
C ALA A 245 -6.43 -11.45 17.12
N ALA A 246 -5.27 -10.80 16.95
CA ALA A 246 -4.04 -11.11 17.71
C ALA A 246 -4.12 -10.68 19.17
N THR A 247 -4.84 -9.63 19.52
CA THR A 247 -4.96 -9.08 20.87
C THR A 247 -6.19 -9.60 21.64
N ARG A 248 -6.93 -10.55 21.09
CA ARG A 248 -8.21 -11.04 21.66
C ARG A 248 -9.23 -9.91 21.83
N GLY A 249 -9.27 -9.01 20.86
CA GLY A 249 -10.05 -7.78 20.88
C GLY A 249 -11.39 -7.90 20.17
N ASP A 250 -12.04 -6.76 20.12
CA ASP A 250 -13.33 -6.53 19.47
C ASP A 250 -13.32 -5.11 18.87
N ILE A 251 -13.12 -5.01 17.57
CA ILE A 251 -12.95 -3.72 16.88
C ILE A 251 -13.99 -3.57 15.77
N LEU A 252 -14.68 -2.42 15.76
CA LEU A 252 -15.46 -1.95 14.62
C LEU A 252 -14.59 -1.08 13.72
N ILE A 253 -14.31 -1.56 12.51
CA ILE A 253 -13.53 -0.87 11.50
C ILE A 253 -14.48 -0.14 10.56
N LYS A 254 -14.48 1.20 10.57
CA LYS A 254 -15.41 2.07 9.86
C LYS A 254 -14.77 2.69 8.63
N ASN A 255 -15.62 3.18 7.73
CA ASN A 255 -15.20 3.76 6.45
C ASN A 255 -14.38 2.77 5.62
N VAL A 256 -14.96 1.62 5.34
CA VAL A 256 -14.38 0.56 4.52
C VAL A 256 -15.36 0.12 3.44
N ILE A 257 -14.83 -0.57 2.44
CA ILE A 257 -15.64 -1.28 1.45
C ILE A 257 -15.47 -2.78 1.72
N PRO A 258 -16.44 -3.44 2.37
CA PRO A 258 -16.31 -4.86 2.79
C PRO A 258 -15.93 -5.79 1.64
N LYS A 259 -16.41 -5.49 0.42
CA LYS A 259 -16.05 -6.25 -0.79
C LYS A 259 -14.53 -6.28 -1.06
N HIS A 260 -13.80 -5.25 -0.69
CA HIS A 260 -12.34 -5.23 -0.83
C HIS A 260 -11.62 -6.12 0.19
N LEU A 261 -12.30 -6.51 1.27
CA LEU A 261 -11.74 -7.23 2.41
C LEU A 261 -12.04 -8.74 2.40
N GLU A 262 -12.72 -9.26 1.36
CA GLU A 262 -13.22 -10.65 1.33
C GLU A 262 -12.14 -11.70 1.61
N ALA A 263 -10.96 -11.57 1.01
CA ALA A 263 -9.87 -12.52 1.23
C ALA A 263 -9.32 -12.47 2.67
N ILE A 264 -9.34 -11.29 3.29
CA ILE A 264 -8.92 -11.07 4.68
C ILE A 264 -9.99 -11.63 5.62
N THR A 265 -11.26 -11.30 5.41
CA THR A 265 -12.42 -11.81 6.16
C THR A 265 -12.44 -13.32 6.17
N ALA A 266 -12.30 -13.95 4.99
CA ALA A 266 -12.28 -15.41 4.87
C ALA A 266 -11.19 -16.07 5.73
N LYS A 267 -9.99 -15.48 5.79
CA LYS A 267 -8.90 -16.02 6.62
C LYS A 267 -9.13 -15.79 8.10
N LEU A 268 -9.72 -14.67 8.50
CA LEU A 268 -10.09 -14.42 9.89
C LEU A 268 -11.17 -15.42 10.39
N GLU A 269 -12.16 -15.71 9.57
CA GLU A 269 -13.17 -16.72 9.87
C GLU A 269 -12.58 -18.14 9.95
N GLU A 270 -11.66 -18.51 9.03
CA GLU A 270 -10.96 -19.79 9.08
C GLU A 270 -10.18 -19.99 10.39
N ILE A 271 -9.55 -18.95 10.91
CA ILE A 271 -8.81 -19.02 12.18
C ILE A 271 -9.71 -18.91 13.40
N GLY A 272 -11.02 -18.70 13.20
CA GLY A 272 -12.05 -18.78 14.24
C GLY A 272 -12.56 -17.45 14.76
N CYS A 273 -12.19 -16.31 14.16
CA CYS A 273 -12.78 -15.03 14.49
C CYS A 273 -14.21 -14.93 13.96
N GLU A 274 -15.03 -14.14 14.62
CA GLU A 274 -16.33 -13.70 14.11
C GLU A 274 -16.16 -12.39 13.36
N VAL A 275 -16.70 -12.31 12.14
CA VAL A 275 -16.64 -11.11 11.32
C VAL A 275 -18.07 -10.72 10.93
N GLU A 276 -18.49 -9.53 11.35
CA GLU A 276 -19.78 -8.95 11.00
C GLU A 276 -19.57 -7.85 9.95
N GLU A 277 -20.22 -7.97 8.80
CA GLU A 277 -20.16 -6.98 7.73
C GLU A 277 -21.37 -6.07 7.73
N PHE A 278 -21.14 -4.76 7.58
CA PHE A 278 -22.12 -3.70 7.40
C PHE A 278 -21.88 -3.01 6.04
N ASP A 279 -22.70 -2.03 5.69
CA ASP A 279 -22.58 -1.35 4.40
C ASP A 279 -21.19 -0.67 4.21
N ASP A 280 -20.68 -0.03 5.25
CA ASP A 280 -19.42 0.72 5.24
C ASP A 280 -18.50 0.42 6.44
N ALA A 281 -18.73 -0.70 7.10
CA ALA A 281 -17.95 -1.11 8.27
C ALA A 281 -17.82 -2.63 8.37
N VAL A 282 -16.82 -3.08 9.10
CA VAL A 282 -16.60 -4.49 9.45
C VAL A 282 -16.24 -4.56 10.93
N ARG A 283 -16.90 -5.43 11.69
CA ARG A 283 -16.53 -5.72 13.08
C ARG A 283 -15.83 -7.06 13.16
N VAL A 284 -14.70 -7.09 13.83
CA VAL A 284 -13.94 -8.31 14.09
C VAL A 284 -13.92 -8.59 15.58
N ILE A 285 -14.44 -9.75 15.97
CA ILE A 285 -14.42 -10.27 17.33
C ILE A 285 -13.49 -11.47 17.35
N SER A 286 -12.43 -11.41 18.14
CA SER A 286 -11.44 -12.45 18.20
C SER A 286 -11.96 -13.73 18.83
N ALA A 287 -11.49 -14.87 18.34
CA ALA A 287 -11.73 -16.15 18.97
C ALA A 287 -11.02 -16.26 20.33
N LYS A 288 -11.60 -17.04 21.26
CA LYS A 288 -10.90 -17.41 22.50
C LYS A 288 -9.59 -18.16 22.24
N LYS A 289 -9.56 -18.94 21.17
CA LYS A 289 -8.40 -19.72 20.71
C LYS A 289 -8.35 -19.72 19.19
N LEU A 290 -7.31 -19.10 18.63
CA LEU A 290 -7.10 -19.05 17.19
C LEU A 290 -6.68 -20.43 16.68
N ARG A 291 -7.10 -20.76 15.46
CA ARG A 291 -6.79 -22.01 14.76
C ARG A 291 -5.78 -21.78 13.66
N ARG A 292 -4.99 -22.82 13.39
CA ARG A 292 -4.06 -22.83 12.24
C ARG A 292 -4.80 -22.67 10.91
N THR A 293 -4.12 -22.12 9.93
CA THR A 293 -4.57 -22.12 8.54
C THR A 293 -3.38 -22.11 7.57
N HIS A 294 -3.67 -22.27 6.27
CA HIS A 294 -2.70 -22.09 5.19
C HIS A 294 -3.04 -20.83 4.41
N VAL A 295 -2.02 -20.04 4.13
CA VAL A 295 -2.17 -18.79 3.39
C VAL A 295 -1.19 -18.78 2.24
N LYS A 296 -1.67 -18.40 1.05
CA LYS A 296 -0.83 -18.13 -0.12
C LYS A 296 -1.20 -16.76 -0.67
N THR A 297 -0.21 -15.89 -0.82
CA THR A 297 -0.43 -14.60 -1.47
C THR A 297 -0.66 -14.79 -2.97
N LEU A 298 -1.63 -14.08 -3.51
CA LEU A 298 -2.00 -14.09 -4.91
C LEU A 298 -2.42 -12.67 -5.34
N PRO A 299 -2.36 -12.35 -6.64
CA PRO A 299 -3.00 -11.15 -7.15
C PRO A 299 -4.48 -11.08 -6.75
N TYR A 300 -4.99 -9.86 -6.55
CA TYR A 300 -6.39 -9.65 -6.18
C TYR A 300 -7.36 -10.39 -7.16
N PRO A 301 -8.42 -11.05 -6.68
CA PRO A 301 -8.98 -11.03 -5.32
C PRO A 301 -8.36 -12.07 -4.36
N GLY A 302 -7.21 -12.64 -4.67
CA GLY A 302 -6.49 -13.51 -3.74
C GLY A 302 -5.97 -12.76 -2.52
N TYR A 303 -5.37 -13.51 -1.57
CA TYR A 303 -4.86 -12.92 -0.34
C TYR A 303 -3.70 -11.94 -0.63
N PRO A 304 -3.80 -10.66 -0.20
CA PRO A 304 -2.83 -9.64 -0.58
C PRO A 304 -1.50 -9.81 0.12
N THR A 305 -0.40 -9.67 -0.64
CA THR A 305 0.96 -9.74 -0.10
C THR A 305 1.22 -8.71 1.00
N ASP A 306 0.58 -7.54 0.95
CA ASP A 306 0.70 -6.49 1.97
C ASP A 306 0.06 -6.86 3.33
N MET A 307 -0.70 -7.95 3.38
CA MET A 307 -1.30 -8.48 4.61
C MET A 307 -0.59 -9.72 5.14
N LEU A 308 0.48 -10.17 4.48
CA LEU A 308 1.20 -11.36 4.89
C LEU A 308 1.84 -11.24 6.28
N PRO A 309 2.56 -10.15 6.63
CA PRO A 309 3.14 -10.01 7.95
C PRO A 309 2.11 -10.02 9.08
N GLN A 310 0.96 -9.39 8.89
CA GLN A 310 -0.11 -9.30 9.89
C GLN A 310 -0.74 -10.65 10.20
N ILE A 311 -1.05 -11.45 9.18
CA ILE A 311 -1.56 -12.80 9.42
C ILE A 311 -0.49 -13.71 10.02
N ALA A 312 0.77 -13.58 9.61
CA ALA A 312 1.86 -14.38 10.18
C ALA A 312 2.02 -14.15 11.69
N VAL A 313 1.95 -12.92 12.15
CA VAL A 313 1.93 -12.58 13.59
C VAL A 313 0.76 -13.24 14.30
N THR A 314 -0.43 -13.16 13.71
CA THR A 314 -1.65 -13.75 14.28
C THR A 314 -1.54 -15.28 14.35
N LEU A 315 -1.00 -15.92 13.31
CA LEU A 315 -0.79 -17.38 13.26
C LEU A 315 0.30 -17.87 14.23
N ALA A 316 1.24 -16.99 14.63
CA ALA A 316 2.19 -17.32 15.69
C ALA A 316 1.49 -17.56 17.05
N LEU A 317 0.27 -17.08 17.24
CA LEU A 317 -0.57 -17.27 18.42
C LEU A 317 -1.69 -18.30 18.20
N ALA A 318 -1.77 -18.92 17.03
CA ALA A 318 -2.79 -19.91 16.68
C ALA A 318 -2.36 -21.32 17.13
N THR A 319 -3.35 -22.18 17.35
CA THR A 319 -3.07 -23.59 17.72
C THR A 319 -2.65 -24.38 16.52
N GLY A 320 -1.53 -25.09 16.63
CA GLY A 320 -1.00 -26.00 15.60
C GLY A 320 -0.08 -25.30 14.60
N THR A 321 0.24 -26.00 13.52
CA THR A 321 1.19 -25.55 12.49
C THR A 321 0.47 -24.89 11.33
N SER A 322 0.82 -23.66 11.01
CA SER A 322 0.35 -22.91 9.83
C SER A 322 1.43 -22.81 8.78
N ILE A 323 1.02 -22.75 7.51
CA ILE A 323 1.93 -22.57 6.37
C ILE A 323 1.56 -21.28 5.64
N VAL A 324 2.54 -20.41 5.46
CA VAL A 324 2.37 -19.13 4.81
C VAL A 324 3.31 -19.05 3.61
N THR A 325 2.75 -18.99 2.39
CA THR A 325 3.51 -18.95 1.15
C THR A 325 3.40 -17.59 0.48
N GLU A 326 4.55 -16.98 0.20
CA GLU A 326 4.66 -15.73 -0.56
C GLU A 326 4.91 -16.03 -2.04
N SER A 327 4.02 -15.57 -2.91
CA SER A 327 4.10 -15.80 -4.35
C SER A 327 4.40 -14.54 -5.18
N ILE A 328 4.48 -13.38 -4.52
CA ILE A 328 4.62 -12.08 -5.20
C ILE A 328 6.04 -11.53 -5.07
N PHE A 329 6.66 -11.60 -3.87
CA PHE A 329 7.99 -11.04 -3.59
C PHE A 329 8.93 -12.04 -2.92
N GLU A 330 10.23 -11.97 -3.24
CA GLU A 330 11.22 -12.94 -2.76
C GLU A 330 11.66 -12.71 -1.30
N ASN A 331 11.67 -11.46 -0.82
CA ASN A 331 12.24 -11.07 0.47
C ASN A 331 11.19 -10.60 1.50
N ARG A 332 10.02 -11.22 1.53
CA ARG A 332 8.91 -10.76 2.36
C ARG A 332 8.92 -11.28 3.80
N PHE A 333 9.82 -12.19 4.16
CA PHE A 333 9.88 -12.83 5.49
C PHE A 333 10.92 -12.23 6.45
N LYS A 334 11.43 -11.03 6.21
CA LYS A 334 12.43 -10.38 7.08
C LYS A 334 11.95 -10.17 8.52
N TYR A 335 10.65 -10.13 8.76
CA TYR A 335 10.05 -10.04 10.09
C TYR A 335 10.14 -11.36 10.89
N ALA A 336 10.45 -12.48 10.27
CA ALA A 336 10.49 -13.78 10.93
C ALA A 336 11.54 -13.82 12.06
N ASP A 337 12.73 -13.27 11.83
CA ASP A 337 13.78 -13.20 12.82
C ASP A 337 13.37 -12.31 14.02
N GLU A 338 12.68 -11.21 13.74
CA GLU A 338 12.17 -10.31 14.78
C GLU A 338 11.07 -10.98 15.62
N LEU A 339 10.17 -11.75 14.99
CA LEU A 339 9.17 -12.54 15.69
C LEU A 339 9.81 -13.64 16.55
N THR A 340 10.88 -14.27 16.08
CA THR A 340 11.62 -15.27 16.85
C THR A 340 12.22 -14.66 18.12
N ARG A 341 12.68 -13.40 18.09
CA ARG A 341 13.11 -12.66 19.28
C ARG A 341 12.00 -12.49 20.32
N MET A 342 10.75 -12.46 19.86
CA MET A 342 9.56 -12.37 20.70
C MET A 342 9.03 -13.75 21.15
N GLY A 343 9.75 -14.83 20.86
CA GLY A 343 9.39 -16.18 21.25
C GLY A 343 8.50 -16.94 20.26
N ALA A 344 8.28 -16.42 19.05
CA ALA A 344 7.57 -17.16 18.01
C ALA A 344 8.42 -18.30 17.46
N CYS A 345 7.76 -19.35 17.02
CA CYS A 345 8.38 -20.49 16.33
C CYS A 345 8.10 -20.39 14.82
N VAL A 346 9.02 -19.78 14.11
CA VAL A 346 8.90 -19.53 12.65
C VAL A 346 10.13 -20.08 11.94
N LYS A 347 9.90 -20.93 10.94
CA LYS A 347 10.94 -21.44 10.05
C LYS A 347 10.65 -21.02 8.62
N VAL A 348 11.59 -20.36 7.96
CA VAL A 348 11.46 -19.91 6.57
C VAL A 348 12.26 -20.83 5.67
N GLU A 349 11.61 -21.39 4.65
CA GLU A 349 12.21 -22.21 3.60
C GLU A 349 11.80 -21.67 2.23
N GLY A 350 12.73 -21.02 1.54
CA GLY A 350 12.44 -20.39 0.25
C GLY A 350 11.36 -19.29 0.37
N ASN A 351 10.25 -19.50 -0.30
CA ASN A 351 9.10 -18.59 -0.30
C ASN A 351 7.99 -18.99 0.71
N THR A 352 8.30 -19.88 1.64
CA THR A 352 7.31 -20.44 2.58
C THR A 352 7.81 -20.28 4.01
N ALA A 353 6.94 -19.81 4.89
CA ALA A 353 7.14 -19.82 6.33
C ALA A 353 6.25 -20.91 6.98
N ILE A 354 6.87 -21.72 7.83
CA ILE A 354 6.20 -22.70 8.67
C ILE A 354 6.14 -22.08 10.08
N ILE A 355 4.94 -21.91 10.59
CA ILE A 355 4.68 -21.22 11.86
C ILE A 355 4.01 -22.20 12.82
N ASP A 356 4.72 -22.63 13.84
CA ASP A 356 4.15 -23.38 14.96
C ASP A 356 3.64 -22.39 16.01
N GLY A 357 2.36 -22.47 16.32
CA GLY A 357 1.73 -21.58 17.27
C GLY A 357 2.30 -21.75 18.69
N VAL A 358 2.46 -20.63 19.39
CA VAL A 358 2.86 -20.58 20.79
C VAL A 358 1.74 -20.03 21.66
N ASP A 359 1.76 -20.34 22.95
CA ASP A 359 0.71 -19.87 23.87
C ASP A 359 0.77 -18.34 24.06
N LYS A 360 1.95 -17.76 23.98
CA LYS A 360 2.20 -16.32 24.14
C LYS A 360 3.47 -15.88 23.44
N LEU A 361 3.49 -14.62 23.04
CA LEU A 361 4.69 -13.88 22.69
C LEU A 361 5.18 -13.08 23.91
N THR A 362 6.46 -12.77 23.96
CA THR A 362 7.08 -11.95 25.00
C THR A 362 7.65 -10.68 24.40
N GLY A 363 7.56 -9.58 25.14
CA GLY A 363 8.08 -8.29 24.71
C GLY A 363 9.60 -8.35 24.48
N ALA A 364 10.05 -7.71 23.41
CA ALA A 364 11.45 -7.63 23.03
C ALA A 364 11.74 -6.31 22.30
N ARG A 365 13.01 -5.99 22.09
CA ARG A 365 13.41 -4.93 21.17
C ARG A 365 13.52 -5.52 19.77
N VAL A 366 12.78 -4.98 18.84
CA VAL A 366 12.66 -5.41 17.43
C VAL A 366 12.79 -4.20 16.50
N SER A 367 13.14 -4.44 15.26
CA SER A 367 13.29 -3.40 14.25
C SER A 367 12.30 -3.62 13.11
N ALA A 368 11.61 -2.56 12.67
CA ALA A 368 10.74 -2.59 11.50
C ALA A 368 11.57 -2.74 10.22
N PRO A 369 11.48 -3.88 9.51
CA PRO A 369 12.28 -4.08 8.29
C PRO A 369 11.68 -3.37 7.06
N ASP A 370 10.38 -3.13 7.10
CA ASP A 370 9.59 -2.42 6.09
C ASP A 370 8.27 -1.91 6.68
N LEU A 371 7.50 -1.22 5.84
CA LEU A 371 6.21 -0.63 6.21
C LEU A 371 5.22 -1.63 6.82
N ARG A 372 4.97 -2.75 6.17
CA ARG A 372 3.92 -3.72 6.57
C ARG A 372 4.39 -4.62 7.69
N ALA A 373 5.62 -5.09 7.59
CA ALA A 373 6.25 -5.87 8.67
C ALA A 373 6.39 -5.03 9.95
N GLY A 374 6.72 -3.75 9.83
CA GLY A 374 6.76 -2.83 10.99
C GLY A 374 5.43 -2.74 11.70
N ALA A 375 4.33 -2.52 10.97
CA ALA A 375 2.99 -2.51 11.54
C ALA A 375 2.62 -3.85 12.20
N ALA A 376 2.97 -4.96 11.55
CA ALA A 376 2.75 -6.29 12.11
C ALA A 376 3.53 -6.54 13.41
N LEU A 377 4.77 -6.03 13.52
CA LEU A 377 5.55 -6.12 14.76
C LEU A 377 4.98 -5.27 15.90
N VAL A 378 4.33 -4.14 15.58
CA VAL A 378 3.54 -3.38 16.56
C VAL A 378 2.35 -4.22 17.06
N ILE A 379 1.63 -4.89 16.17
CA ILE A 379 0.56 -5.83 16.56
C ILE A 379 1.10 -6.95 17.44
N ALA A 380 2.26 -7.53 17.10
CA ALA A 380 2.92 -8.54 17.90
C ALA A 380 3.25 -8.02 19.31
N GLY A 381 3.76 -6.78 19.42
CA GLY A 381 4.03 -6.12 20.68
C GLY A 381 2.79 -5.89 21.53
N LEU A 382 1.66 -5.53 20.91
CA LEU A 382 0.37 -5.36 21.58
C LEU A 382 -0.20 -6.70 22.11
N ALA A 383 0.06 -7.79 21.40
CA ALA A 383 -0.37 -9.13 21.80
C ALA A 383 0.58 -9.81 22.80
N ALA A 384 1.82 -9.35 22.90
CA ALA A 384 2.86 -9.96 23.74
C ALA A 384 2.70 -9.62 25.22
N GLU A 385 3.24 -10.47 26.08
CA GLU A 385 3.42 -10.13 27.50
C GLU A 385 4.65 -9.23 27.68
N GLY A 386 4.51 -8.16 28.47
CA GLY A 386 5.61 -7.27 28.82
C GLY A 386 5.77 -6.10 27.85
N ILE A 387 6.99 -5.60 27.72
CA ILE A 387 7.30 -4.37 26.97
C ILE A 387 8.04 -4.72 25.69
N THR A 388 7.53 -4.18 24.57
CA THR A 388 8.17 -4.24 23.26
C THR A 388 8.64 -2.85 22.85
N ILE A 389 9.83 -2.75 22.27
CA ILE A 389 10.35 -1.55 21.63
C ILE A 389 10.51 -1.85 20.15
N VAL A 390 9.87 -1.05 19.30
CA VAL A 390 9.96 -1.16 17.84
C VAL A 390 10.80 -0.01 17.31
N ASP A 391 11.98 -0.35 16.78
CA ASP A 391 12.87 0.59 16.11
C ASP A 391 12.45 0.85 14.66
N ASP A 392 13.01 1.86 14.03
CA ASP A 392 12.83 2.20 12.60
C ASP A 392 11.38 2.46 12.18
N ILE A 393 10.59 3.04 13.06
CA ILE A 393 9.16 3.33 12.83
C ILE A 393 8.90 4.29 11.67
N VAL A 394 9.93 4.93 11.15
CA VAL A 394 9.86 5.75 9.92
C VAL A 394 9.28 4.97 8.75
N TYR A 395 9.51 3.65 8.69
CA TYR A 395 8.89 2.81 7.67
C TYR A 395 7.38 2.68 7.84
N ILE A 396 6.88 2.63 9.09
CA ILE A 396 5.44 2.57 9.38
C ILE A 396 4.75 3.88 8.97
N GLN A 397 5.39 5.02 9.22
CA GLN A 397 4.87 6.35 8.90
C GLN A 397 4.73 6.61 7.38
N ARG A 398 5.31 5.77 6.55
CA ARG A 398 5.15 5.84 5.11
C ARG A 398 3.72 5.54 4.64
N GLY A 399 2.93 4.79 5.40
CA GLY A 399 1.63 4.35 4.95
C GLY A 399 0.55 4.16 6.02
N TYR A 400 0.84 4.43 7.29
CA TYR A 400 -0.16 4.42 8.36
C TYR A 400 -0.24 5.81 8.98
N GLU A 401 -1.38 6.45 8.79
CA GLU A 401 -1.67 7.75 9.37
C GLU A 401 -2.07 7.62 10.82
N ASP A 402 -1.43 8.41 11.69
CA ASP A 402 -1.72 8.47 13.14
C ASP A 402 -1.86 7.08 13.79
N PHE A 403 -0.96 6.17 13.44
CA PHE A 403 -1.03 4.78 13.87
C PHE A 403 -1.05 4.63 15.39
N GLU A 404 -0.21 5.41 16.08
CA GLU A 404 -0.18 5.48 17.53
C GLU A 404 -1.50 5.98 18.11
N GLY A 405 -2.05 7.10 17.60
CA GLY A 405 -3.28 7.70 18.10
C GLY A 405 -4.48 6.78 17.91
N LYS A 406 -4.61 6.17 16.74
CA LYS A 406 -5.66 5.19 16.45
C LYS A 406 -5.59 3.96 17.36
N LEU A 407 -4.40 3.42 17.59
CA LEU A 407 -4.21 2.30 18.51
C LEU A 407 -4.52 2.68 19.96
N LYS A 408 -4.12 3.88 20.41
CA LYS A 408 -4.48 4.40 21.74
C LYS A 408 -6.00 4.50 21.92
N SER A 409 -6.73 4.95 20.92
CA SER A 409 -8.20 5.03 20.95
C SER A 409 -8.87 3.67 21.11
N LEU A 410 -8.17 2.59 20.77
CA LEU A 410 -8.60 1.20 20.94
C LEU A 410 -8.13 0.59 22.27
N GLY A 411 -7.48 1.37 23.14
CA GLY A 411 -7.00 0.93 24.43
C GLY A 411 -5.57 0.44 24.47
N ALA A 412 -4.77 0.66 23.40
CA ALA A 412 -3.36 0.30 23.40
C ALA A 412 -2.53 1.21 24.34
N GLU A 413 -1.62 0.59 25.07
CA GLU A 413 -0.56 1.29 25.80
C GLU A 413 0.68 1.38 24.88
N ILE A 414 0.75 2.41 24.05
CA ILE A 414 1.80 2.66 23.07
C ILE A 414 2.22 4.13 23.09
N GLU A 415 3.51 4.40 22.98
CA GLU A 415 4.04 5.77 22.84
C GLU A 415 5.19 5.82 21.85
N ARG A 416 5.25 6.92 21.12
CA ARG A 416 6.43 7.30 20.34
C ARG A 416 7.44 7.95 21.27
N VAL A 417 8.67 7.44 21.27
CA VAL A 417 9.78 7.91 22.10
C VAL A 417 11.01 8.17 21.24
N THR A 418 11.81 9.14 21.65
CA THR A 418 13.01 9.56 20.92
C THR A 418 14.30 9.36 21.72
N SER A 419 14.17 9.08 23.02
CA SER A 419 15.29 8.99 23.96
C SER A 419 15.11 7.87 24.98
N GLU A 420 16.22 7.37 25.48
CA GLU A 420 16.24 6.37 26.57
C GLU A 420 15.52 6.89 27.83
N LYS A 421 15.59 8.20 28.08
CA LYS A 421 14.90 8.84 29.23
C LYS A 421 13.38 8.70 29.10
N GLU A 422 12.82 8.82 27.92
CA GLU A 422 11.38 8.63 27.66
C GLU A 422 10.98 7.17 27.82
N ILE A 423 11.82 6.25 27.35
CA ILE A 423 11.65 4.80 27.58
C ILE A 423 11.57 4.49 29.07
N GLN A 424 12.50 5.03 29.88
CA GLN A 424 12.50 4.81 31.33
C GLN A 424 11.26 5.44 31.97
N LYS A 425 10.83 6.62 31.59
CA LYS A 425 9.59 7.23 32.09
C LYS A 425 8.36 6.37 31.77
N PHE A 426 8.26 5.83 30.55
CA PHE A 426 7.18 4.93 30.21
C PHE A 426 7.17 3.69 31.10
N LYS A 427 8.33 3.03 31.27
CA LYS A 427 8.49 1.86 32.13
C LYS A 427 8.06 2.12 33.58
N LEU A 428 8.43 3.28 34.13
CA LEU A 428 8.06 3.67 35.50
C LEU A 428 6.54 3.95 35.67
N ARG A 429 5.87 4.38 34.62
CA ARG A 429 4.43 4.66 34.67
C ARG A 429 3.57 3.40 34.61
N ILE A 430 4.03 2.38 33.92
CA ILE A 430 3.27 1.14 33.68
C ILE A 430 3.69 -0.02 34.61
N GLY A 431 4.80 0.10 35.27
CA GLY A 431 5.36 -0.89 36.22
C GLY A 431 4.92 -0.67 37.60
#